data_47caee696e314d1670a275c820788a16
#
_entry.id   47caee696e314d1670a275c820788a16
#
_cell.length_a   1.000
_cell.length_b   1.000
_cell.length_c   1.000
_cell.angle_alpha   90.00
_cell.angle_beta   90.00
_cell.angle_gamma   90.00
#
_symmetry.space_group_name_H-M   'P 1'
#
loop_
_entity.id
_entity.type
_entity.pdbx_description
1 polymer ?
#
loop_
_entity_poly.entity_id
_entity_poly.type
_entity_poly.pdbx_seq_one_letter_code
_entity_poly.pdbx_strand_id
1 'polypeptide(L)'
;MTRVALPKPEQITDPAIESIFAWVTEKEGSVPNHFYVELNFPEFFTAKLGATKVLWEMGELTMEEVQHVGILVSQANGCPYCTAAFCTILNYGLGTSEDYVGNLLQQGLHAVDGDRLKSLLAYALQVNNDPGAVTDAQIDALRQHGLTDKGIVQLTHIVSDFSSYNTLNLALDTDYDYRDLWKELAGFTASS
;
A
#
# COMPACT_ATOMS: atom_id res chain seq x y z
N MET A 1 -10.48 17.88 5.58
CA MET A 1 -9.68 18.15 6.82
C MET A 1 -9.73 16.91 7.69
N THR A 2 -8.57 16.44 8.11
CA THR A 2 -8.43 15.24 8.95
C THR A 2 -9.33 15.33 10.18
N ARG A 3 -10.10 14.25 10.45
CA ARG A 3 -11.13 14.21 11.50
C ARG A 3 -10.58 14.00 12.92
N VAL A 4 -9.30 13.69 13.05
CA VAL A 4 -8.60 13.52 14.32
C VAL A 4 -7.38 14.43 14.39
N ALA A 5 -6.85 14.65 15.58
CA ALA A 5 -5.66 15.47 15.76
C ALA A 5 -4.44 14.82 15.07
N LEU A 6 -3.54 15.66 14.56
CA LEU A 6 -2.21 15.23 14.13
C LEU A 6 -1.21 15.61 15.21
N PRO A 7 -0.64 14.65 15.97
CA PRO A 7 0.45 14.92 16.90
C PRO A 7 1.62 15.59 16.19
N LYS A 8 2.24 16.56 16.85
CA LYS A 8 3.39 17.28 16.26
C LYS A 8 4.67 16.46 16.36
N PRO A 9 5.55 16.51 15.36
CA PRO A 9 6.82 15.75 15.36
C PRO A 9 7.65 15.95 16.63
N GLU A 10 7.70 17.18 17.16
CA GLU A 10 8.46 17.51 18.37
C GLU A 10 7.91 16.93 19.68
N GLN A 11 6.71 16.34 19.64
CA GLN A 11 6.09 15.63 20.76
C GLN A 11 6.43 14.14 20.78
N ILE A 12 7.11 13.66 19.73
CA ILE A 12 7.45 12.25 19.56
C ILE A 12 8.84 12.04 20.14
N THR A 13 8.88 11.27 21.23
CA THR A 13 10.12 10.96 21.95
C THR A 13 10.35 9.46 22.15
N ASP A 14 9.47 8.63 21.58
CA ASP A 14 9.59 7.18 21.65
C ASP A 14 10.56 6.68 20.58
N PRO A 15 11.70 6.05 20.96
CA PRO A 15 12.69 5.55 20.01
C PRO A 15 12.14 4.53 18.99
N ALA A 16 11.09 3.77 19.34
CA ALA A 16 10.46 2.85 18.41
C ALA A 16 9.72 3.60 17.30
N ILE A 17 9.02 4.69 17.63
CA ILE A 17 8.34 5.54 16.66
C ILE A 17 9.35 6.30 15.80
N GLU A 18 10.43 6.81 16.41
CA GLU A 18 11.51 7.46 15.64
C GLU A 18 12.15 6.51 14.62
N SER A 19 12.36 5.23 14.99
CA SER A 19 12.86 4.21 14.07
C SER A 19 11.88 3.91 12.92
N ILE A 20 10.58 3.89 13.18
CA ILE A 20 9.55 3.74 12.15
C ILE A 20 9.59 4.95 11.21
N PHE A 21 9.64 6.15 11.74
CA PHE A 21 9.69 7.37 10.93
C PHE A 21 10.95 7.47 10.05
N ALA A 22 12.10 7.00 10.55
CA ALA A 22 13.31 6.90 9.75
C ALA A 22 13.12 5.93 8.57
N TRP A 23 12.53 4.77 8.82
CA TRP A 23 12.21 3.78 7.78
C TRP A 23 11.21 4.30 6.75
N VAL A 24 10.16 5.00 7.18
CA VAL A 24 9.18 5.65 6.30
C VAL A 24 9.84 6.72 5.44
N THR A 25 10.66 7.59 6.05
CA THR A 25 11.35 8.66 5.34
C THR A 25 12.29 8.11 4.25
N GLU A 26 12.94 6.98 4.50
CA GLU A 26 13.76 6.28 3.49
C GLU A 26 12.92 5.87 2.27
N LYS A 27 11.69 5.40 2.47
CA LYS A 27 10.82 4.89 1.40
C LYS A 27 10.05 5.99 0.67
N GLU A 28 9.61 7.01 1.38
CA GLU A 28 8.64 8.01 0.90
C GLU A 28 9.20 9.44 0.80
N GLY A 29 10.42 9.68 1.33
CA GLY A 29 11.07 10.98 1.33
C GLY A 29 10.64 11.90 2.49
N SER A 30 9.55 11.60 3.16
CA SER A 30 9.02 12.32 4.33
C SER A 30 8.15 11.38 5.16
N VAL A 31 7.63 11.87 6.30
CA VAL A 31 6.61 11.14 7.09
C VAL A 31 5.25 11.74 6.74
N PRO A 32 4.39 11.01 6.00
CA PRO A 32 3.06 11.49 5.60
C PRO A 32 2.05 11.57 6.77
N ASN A 33 0.99 12.34 6.55
CA ASN A 33 -0.05 12.61 7.54
C ASN A 33 -0.71 11.36 8.12
N HIS A 34 -0.86 10.29 7.33
CA HIS A 34 -1.50 9.08 7.82
C HIS A 34 -0.76 8.45 9.01
N PHE A 35 0.56 8.57 9.08
CA PHE A 35 1.33 8.09 10.24
C PHE A 35 1.04 8.91 11.49
N TYR A 36 0.86 10.22 11.35
CA TYR A 36 0.44 11.07 12.47
C TYR A 36 -1.01 10.81 12.91
N VAL A 37 -1.89 10.43 11.98
CA VAL A 37 -3.24 9.97 12.32
C VAL A 37 -3.18 8.72 13.20
N GLU A 38 -2.39 7.72 12.81
CA GLU A 38 -2.24 6.45 13.56
C GLU A 38 -1.58 6.65 14.92
N LEU A 39 -0.74 7.66 15.09
CA LEU A 39 -0.10 7.99 16.37
C LEU A 39 -1.07 8.40 17.48
N ASN A 40 -2.35 8.64 17.18
CA ASN A 40 -3.37 8.77 18.25
C ASN A 40 -3.58 7.49 19.03
N PHE A 41 -3.07 6.33 18.54
CA PHE A 41 -3.00 5.06 19.25
C PHE A 41 -1.60 4.44 19.09
N PRO A 42 -0.59 4.98 19.84
CA PRO A 42 0.82 4.66 19.60
C PRO A 42 1.18 3.20 19.83
N GLU A 43 0.55 2.52 20.79
CA GLU A 43 0.81 1.10 21.06
C GLU A 43 0.38 0.23 19.89
N PHE A 44 -0.78 0.51 19.29
CA PHE A 44 -1.25 -0.21 18.11
C PHE A 44 -0.43 0.15 16.88
N PHE A 45 -0.14 1.44 16.68
CA PHE A 45 0.71 1.93 15.60
C PHE A 45 2.04 1.18 15.55
N THR A 46 2.77 1.13 16.67
CA THR A 46 4.07 0.46 16.75
C THR A 46 3.96 -1.03 16.42
N ALA A 47 2.96 -1.72 16.96
CA ALA A 47 2.75 -3.14 16.72
C ALA A 47 2.37 -3.42 15.24
N LYS A 48 1.44 -2.62 14.68
CA LYS A 48 0.97 -2.76 13.31
C LYS A 48 2.08 -2.50 12.30
N LEU A 49 2.82 -1.39 12.46
CA LEU A 49 3.94 -1.07 11.55
C LEU A 49 5.06 -2.12 11.63
N GLY A 50 5.29 -2.69 12.83
CA GLY A 50 6.19 -3.83 12.98
C GLY A 50 5.73 -5.03 12.14
N ALA A 51 4.44 -5.37 12.18
CA ALA A 51 3.86 -6.45 11.36
C ALA A 51 3.90 -6.12 9.87
N THR A 52 3.53 -4.90 9.46
CA THR A 52 3.63 -4.43 8.07
C THR A 52 5.05 -4.58 7.53
N LYS A 53 6.05 -4.16 8.31
CA LYS A 53 7.47 -4.30 7.92
C LYS A 53 7.87 -5.77 7.71
N VAL A 54 7.40 -6.69 8.55
CA VAL A 54 7.62 -8.13 8.36
C VAL A 54 6.98 -8.62 7.06
N LEU A 55 5.75 -8.20 6.76
CA LEU A 55 5.06 -8.55 5.50
C LEU A 55 5.82 -8.06 4.27
N TRP A 56 6.42 -6.88 4.34
CA TRP A 56 7.11 -6.27 3.21
C TRP A 56 8.52 -6.83 2.99
N GLU A 57 9.27 -7.14 4.07
CA GLU A 57 10.70 -7.40 4.00
C GLU A 57 11.09 -8.86 4.20
N MET A 58 10.21 -9.68 4.83
CA MET A 58 10.58 -11.04 5.25
C MET A 58 9.81 -12.16 4.53
N GLY A 59 9.11 -11.83 3.46
CA GLY A 59 8.31 -12.78 2.69
C GLY A 59 8.97 -13.21 1.37
N GLU A 60 8.14 -13.64 0.43
CA GLU A 60 8.55 -14.13 -0.89
C GLU A 60 8.25 -13.13 -2.02
N LEU A 61 7.46 -12.07 -1.72
CA LEU A 61 7.20 -10.99 -2.64
C LEU A 61 8.36 -9.99 -2.61
N THR A 62 8.72 -9.48 -3.78
CA THR A 62 9.66 -8.36 -3.86
C THR A 62 8.98 -7.07 -3.39
N MET A 63 9.77 -6.09 -2.97
CA MET A 63 9.23 -4.78 -2.59
C MET A 63 8.43 -4.14 -3.74
N GLU A 64 8.88 -4.31 -4.97
CA GLU A 64 8.18 -3.83 -6.15
C GLU A 64 6.81 -4.49 -6.32
N GLU A 65 6.71 -5.83 -6.18
CA GLU A 65 5.46 -6.57 -6.23
C GLU A 65 4.48 -6.10 -5.13
N VAL A 66 5.00 -5.85 -3.92
CA VAL A 66 4.20 -5.30 -2.80
C VAL A 66 3.59 -3.95 -3.15
N GLN A 67 4.38 -3.02 -3.76
CA GLN A 67 3.85 -1.71 -4.13
C GLN A 67 2.81 -1.80 -5.25
N HIS A 68 2.98 -2.69 -6.22
CA HIS A 68 1.98 -2.92 -7.26
C HIS A 68 0.64 -3.40 -6.67
N VAL A 69 0.68 -4.33 -5.70
CA VAL A 69 -0.52 -4.76 -4.97
C VAL A 69 -1.16 -3.57 -4.25
N GLY A 70 -0.34 -2.75 -3.58
CA GLY A 70 -0.82 -1.56 -2.87
C GLY A 70 -1.55 -0.56 -3.76
N ILE A 71 -0.98 -0.27 -4.94
CA ILE A 71 -1.59 0.64 -5.92
C ILE A 71 -2.96 0.10 -6.36
N LEU A 72 -3.04 -1.14 -6.86
CA LEU A 72 -4.28 -1.66 -7.43
C LEU A 72 -5.36 -1.93 -6.39
N VAL A 73 -5.01 -2.42 -5.21
CA VAL A 73 -5.96 -2.60 -4.08
C VAL A 73 -6.50 -1.24 -3.63
N SER A 74 -5.64 -0.23 -3.48
CA SER A 74 -6.07 1.10 -3.05
C SER A 74 -6.94 1.81 -4.09
N GLN A 75 -6.65 1.64 -5.38
CA GLN A 75 -7.54 2.12 -6.46
C GLN A 75 -8.90 1.43 -6.41
N ALA A 76 -8.92 0.09 -6.29
CA ALA A 76 -10.17 -0.67 -6.21
C ALA A 76 -11.02 -0.26 -4.99
N ASN A 77 -10.38 0.12 -3.88
CA ASN A 77 -11.03 0.61 -2.67
C ASN A 77 -11.37 2.10 -2.71
N GLY A 78 -11.03 2.81 -3.79
CA GLY A 78 -11.30 4.25 -3.92
C GLY A 78 -10.54 5.13 -2.94
N CYS A 79 -9.31 4.73 -2.51
CA CYS A 79 -8.47 5.49 -1.59
C CYS A 79 -7.38 6.27 -2.35
N PRO A 80 -7.59 7.55 -2.73
CA PRO A 80 -6.58 8.33 -3.45
C PRO A 80 -5.31 8.54 -2.62
N TYR A 81 -5.45 8.69 -1.31
CA TYR A 81 -4.34 8.86 -0.38
C TYR A 81 -3.38 7.67 -0.44
N CYS A 82 -3.92 6.46 -0.24
CA CYS A 82 -3.12 5.24 -0.23
C CYS A 82 -2.56 4.90 -1.61
N THR A 83 -3.33 5.13 -2.68
CA THR A 83 -2.83 4.98 -4.06
C THR A 83 -1.59 5.83 -4.28
N ALA A 84 -1.62 7.12 -3.87
CA ALA A 84 -0.48 8.02 -4.00
C ALA A 84 0.71 7.61 -3.13
N ALA A 85 0.49 7.08 -1.93
CA ALA A 85 1.53 6.54 -1.07
C ALA A 85 2.33 5.44 -1.79
N PHE A 86 1.64 4.41 -2.30
CA PHE A 86 2.29 3.30 -3.00
C PHE A 86 2.94 3.73 -4.33
N CYS A 87 2.34 4.68 -5.07
CA CYS A 87 2.98 5.29 -6.23
C CYS A 87 4.27 6.02 -5.87
N THR A 88 4.29 6.73 -4.74
CA THR A 88 5.47 7.44 -4.25
C THR A 88 6.59 6.46 -3.90
N ILE A 89 6.29 5.37 -3.20
CA ILE A 89 7.28 4.35 -2.87
C ILE A 89 7.81 3.68 -4.15
N LEU A 90 6.94 3.32 -5.09
CA LEU A 90 7.33 2.68 -6.35
C LEU A 90 8.21 3.63 -7.21
N ASN A 91 7.86 4.91 -7.30
CA ASN A 91 8.60 5.90 -8.09
C ASN A 91 9.85 6.40 -7.35
N TYR A 92 9.69 7.03 -6.17
CA TYR A 92 10.79 7.63 -5.42
C TYR A 92 11.65 6.59 -4.72
N GLY A 93 11.03 5.65 -3.99
CA GLY A 93 11.75 4.68 -3.17
C GLY A 93 12.45 3.59 -3.99
N LEU A 94 11.84 3.16 -5.11
CA LEU A 94 12.35 2.07 -5.94
C LEU A 94 12.90 2.54 -7.31
N GLY A 95 12.74 3.82 -7.65
CA GLY A 95 13.30 4.40 -8.88
C GLY A 95 12.54 4.05 -10.15
N THR A 96 11.32 3.55 -10.07
CA THR A 96 10.48 3.26 -11.23
C THR A 96 10.05 4.57 -11.90
N SER A 97 10.02 4.62 -13.23
CA SER A 97 9.68 5.85 -13.97
C SER A 97 8.24 6.33 -13.71
N GLU A 98 8.03 7.65 -13.74
CA GLU A 98 6.69 8.25 -13.64
C GLU A 98 5.76 7.76 -14.76
N ASP A 99 6.29 7.58 -15.97
CA ASP A 99 5.52 7.09 -17.12
C ASP A 99 4.97 5.68 -16.87
N TYR A 100 5.78 4.78 -16.30
CA TYR A 100 5.32 3.44 -15.95
C TYR A 100 4.23 3.49 -14.86
N VAL A 101 4.46 4.23 -13.78
CA VAL A 101 3.48 4.38 -12.69
C VAL A 101 2.18 5.00 -13.22
N GLY A 102 2.28 6.01 -14.09
CA GLY A 102 1.12 6.62 -14.75
C GLY A 102 0.34 5.63 -15.61
N ASN A 103 1.03 4.79 -16.39
CA ASN A 103 0.41 3.72 -17.17
C ASN A 103 -0.27 2.67 -16.28
N LEU A 104 0.36 2.27 -15.17
CA LEU A 104 -0.22 1.35 -14.19
C LEU A 104 -1.52 1.91 -13.60
N LEU A 105 -1.55 3.18 -13.25
CA LEU A 105 -2.75 3.86 -12.74
C LEU A 105 -3.90 3.91 -13.76
N GLN A 106 -3.59 4.12 -15.04
CA GLN A 106 -4.60 4.26 -16.09
C GLN A 106 -5.09 2.92 -16.66
N GLN A 107 -4.22 1.92 -16.74
CA GLN A 107 -4.48 0.66 -17.43
C GLN A 107 -4.55 -0.55 -16.49
N GLY A 108 -4.19 -0.39 -15.21
CA GLY A 108 -4.20 -1.47 -14.23
C GLY A 108 -3.38 -2.68 -14.69
N LEU A 109 -3.97 -3.86 -14.65
CA LEU A 109 -3.31 -5.12 -15.06
C LEU A 109 -2.81 -5.12 -16.51
N HIS A 110 -3.36 -4.30 -17.39
CA HIS A 110 -2.93 -4.22 -18.81
C HIS A 110 -1.57 -3.53 -18.99
N ALA A 111 -1.16 -2.70 -18.02
CA ALA A 111 0.14 -2.04 -18.03
C ALA A 111 1.28 -2.94 -17.54
N VAL A 112 0.95 -4.08 -16.95
CA VAL A 112 1.93 -4.95 -16.28
C VAL A 112 2.48 -5.98 -17.25
N ASP A 113 3.79 -6.14 -17.27
CA ASP A 113 4.48 -7.21 -17.97
C ASP A 113 4.82 -8.37 -17.02
N GLY A 114 4.85 -9.59 -17.59
CA GLY A 114 5.21 -10.80 -16.87
C GLY A 114 4.04 -11.49 -16.16
N ASP A 115 3.95 -12.80 -16.37
CA ASP A 115 2.83 -13.63 -15.92
C ASP A 115 2.78 -13.76 -14.38
N ARG A 116 3.95 -13.75 -13.73
CA ARG A 116 4.01 -13.81 -12.24
C ARG A 116 3.32 -12.59 -11.63
N LEU A 117 3.70 -11.38 -12.01
CA LEU A 117 3.11 -10.17 -11.44
C LEU A 117 1.61 -10.07 -11.77
N LYS A 118 1.20 -10.41 -13.01
CA LYS A 118 -0.22 -10.48 -13.38
C LYS A 118 -1.01 -11.43 -12.49
N SER A 119 -0.47 -12.61 -12.20
CA SER A 119 -1.14 -13.61 -11.34
C SER A 119 -1.25 -13.12 -9.90
N LEU A 120 -0.21 -12.50 -9.35
CA LEU A 120 -0.23 -11.89 -8.02
C LEU A 120 -1.32 -10.83 -7.91
N LEU A 121 -1.37 -9.92 -8.89
CA LEU A 121 -2.32 -8.80 -8.88
C LEU A 121 -3.75 -9.24 -9.12
N ALA A 122 -3.98 -10.22 -10.01
CA ALA A 122 -5.32 -10.79 -10.21
C ALA A 122 -5.83 -11.47 -8.94
N TYR A 123 -4.98 -12.23 -8.26
CA TYR A 123 -5.31 -12.83 -6.96
C TYR A 123 -5.58 -11.76 -5.90
N ALA A 124 -4.72 -10.74 -5.80
CA ALA A 124 -4.90 -9.66 -4.84
C ALA A 124 -6.24 -8.91 -5.02
N LEU A 125 -6.60 -8.60 -6.26
CA LEU A 125 -7.89 -7.98 -6.57
C LEU A 125 -9.08 -8.91 -6.26
N GLN A 126 -8.95 -10.22 -6.50
CA GLN A 126 -9.96 -11.20 -6.11
C GLN A 126 -10.16 -11.24 -4.60
N VAL A 127 -9.07 -11.33 -3.83
CA VAL A 127 -9.10 -11.33 -2.35
C VAL A 127 -9.71 -10.03 -1.83
N ASN A 128 -9.37 -8.89 -2.43
CA ASN A 128 -9.90 -7.59 -2.01
C ASN A 128 -11.41 -7.46 -2.25
N ASN A 129 -11.89 -7.95 -3.39
CA ASN A 129 -13.29 -7.77 -3.80
C ASN A 129 -14.21 -8.83 -3.21
N ASP A 130 -13.80 -10.09 -3.28
CA ASP A 130 -14.59 -11.25 -2.79
C ASP A 130 -13.62 -12.39 -2.41
N PRO A 131 -13.10 -12.40 -1.18
CA PRO A 131 -12.16 -13.43 -0.73
C PRO A 131 -12.77 -14.84 -0.71
N GLY A 132 -14.11 -14.96 -0.59
CA GLY A 132 -14.80 -16.23 -0.61
C GLY A 132 -14.88 -16.87 -1.99
N ALA A 133 -14.67 -16.10 -3.06
CA ALA A 133 -14.69 -16.58 -4.44
C ALA A 133 -13.28 -16.95 -4.98
N VAL A 134 -12.25 -16.95 -4.15
CA VAL A 134 -10.92 -17.45 -4.54
C VAL A 134 -11.00 -18.93 -4.89
N THR A 135 -10.43 -19.31 -6.03
CA THR A 135 -10.46 -20.68 -6.56
C THR A 135 -9.11 -21.40 -6.40
N ASP A 136 -9.15 -22.73 -6.38
CA ASP A 136 -7.93 -23.56 -6.38
C ASP A 136 -7.04 -23.26 -7.59
N ALA A 137 -7.63 -22.96 -8.76
CA ALA A 137 -6.89 -22.60 -9.96
C ALA A 137 -6.05 -21.30 -9.79
N GLN A 138 -6.56 -20.32 -9.05
CA GLN A 138 -5.81 -19.11 -8.74
C GLN A 138 -4.64 -19.40 -7.78
N ILE A 139 -4.86 -20.24 -6.79
CA ILE A 139 -3.80 -20.72 -5.88
C ILE A 139 -2.73 -21.49 -6.64
N ASP A 140 -3.13 -22.39 -7.54
CA ASP A 140 -2.20 -23.17 -8.36
C ASP A 140 -1.41 -22.29 -9.33
N ALA A 141 -2.01 -21.24 -9.89
CA ALA A 141 -1.30 -20.25 -10.70
C ALA A 141 -0.20 -19.54 -9.91
N LEU A 142 -0.47 -19.14 -8.66
CA LEU A 142 0.54 -18.55 -7.79
C LEU A 142 1.71 -19.51 -7.53
N ARG A 143 1.41 -20.80 -7.29
CA ARG A 143 2.45 -21.84 -7.11
C ARG A 143 3.28 -22.06 -8.37
N GLN A 144 2.65 -22.08 -9.55
CA GLN A 144 3.34 -22.19 -10.84
C GLN A 144 4.31 -21.03 -11.07
N HIS A 145 4.03 -19.86 -10.51
CA HIS A 145 4.91 -18.70 -10.53
C HIS A 145 5.86 -18.61 -9.32
N GLY A 146 6.02 -19.69 -8.58
CA GLY A 146 7.08 -19.85 -7.59
C GLY A 146 6.74 -19.42 -6.18
N LEU A 147 5.46 -19.14 -5.85
CA LEU A 147 5.06 -18.91 -4.47
C LEU A 147 4.87 -20.25 -3.74
N THR A 148 5.40 -20.30 -2.52
CA THR A 148 5.01 -21.34 -1.56
C THR A 148 3.77 -20.92 -0.78
N ASP A 149 3.28 -21.77 0.12
CA ASP A 149 2.18 -21.45 1.01
C ASP A 149 2.50 -20.20 1.87
N LYS A 150 3.79 -19.98 2.21
CA LYS A 150 4.23 -18.75 2.89
C LYS A 150 3.95 -17.50 2.03
N GLY A 151 4.30 -17.52 0.75
CA GLY A 151 4.10 -16.39 -0.15
C GLY A 151 2.61 -16.12 -0.40
N ILE A 152 1.79 -17.18 -0.50
CA ILE A 152 0.33 -17.04 -0.66
C ILE A 152 -0.29 -16.42 0.59
N VAL A 153 0.09 -16.88 1.77
CA VAL A 153 -0.35 -16.30 3.06
C VAL A 153 0.12 -14.86 3.19
N GLN A 154 1.39 -14.57 2.83
CA GLN A 154 1.93 -13.21 2.80
C GLN A 154 1.08 -12.29 1.92
N LEU A 155 0.82 -12.68 0.67
CA LEU A 155 0.04 -11.88 -0.28
C LEU A 155 -1.38 -11.61 0.24
N THR A 156 -2.03 -12.61 0.81
CA THR A 156 -3.36 -12.47 1.41
C THR A 156 -3.36 -11.47 2.57
N HIS A 157 -2.34 -11.54 3.45
CA HIS A 157 -2.19 -10.57 4.54
C HIS A 157 -1.87 -9.16 4.04
N ILE A 158 -1.05 -9.00 2.99
CA ILE A 158 -0.74 -7.70 2.39
C ILE A 158 -2.04 -7.03 1.89
N VAL A 159 -2.91 -7.76 1.20
CA VAL A 159 -4.21 -7.22 0.75
C VAL A 159 -5.05 -6.74 1.93
N SER A 160 -5.14 -7.53 2.99
CA SER A 160 -5.92 -7.18 4.20
C SER A 160 -5.32 -5.97 4.92
N ASP A 161 -3.99 -5.89 5.03
CA ASP A 161 -3.27 -4.79 5.66
C ASP A 161 -3.51 -3.48 4.89
N PHE A 162 -3.39 -3.50 3.56
CA PHE A 162 -3.64 -2.34 2.71
C PHE A 162 -5.10 -1.89 2.76
N SER A 163 -6.06 -2.82 2.76
CA SER A 163 -7.48 -2.50 2.94
C SER A 163 -7.75 -1.86 4.31
N SER A 164 -7.01 -2.26 5.35
CA SER A 164 -7.06 -1.62 6.68
C SER A 164 -6.58 -0.16 6.63
N TYR A 165 -5.46 0.13 5.93
CA TYR A 165 -5.00 1.50 5.72
C TYR A 165 -5.97 2.32 4.88
N ASN A 166 -6.55 1.73 3.82
CA ASN A 166 -7.57 2.40 3.01
C ASN A 166 -8.76 2.81 3.88
N THR A 167 -9.26 1.88 4.71
CA THR A 167 -10.38 2.13 5.62
C THR A 167 -10.07 3.27 6.59
N LEU A 168 -8.88 3.28 7.19
CA LEU A 168 -8.47 4.32 8.13
C LEU A 168 -8.45 5.71 7.45
N ASN A 169 -7.75 5.80 6.31
CA ASN A 169 -7.57 7.08 5.62
C ASN A 169 -8.88 7.63 5.06
N LEU A 170 -9.76 6.78 4.53
CA LEU A 170 -11.08 7.17 4.06
C LEU A 170 -12.01 7.58 5.21
N ALA A 171 -12.06 6.77 6.29
CA ALA A 171 -12.93 7.03 7.42
C ALA A 171 -12.55 8.30 8.19
N LEU A 172 -11.26 8.57 8.33
CA LEU A 172 -10.74 9.72 9.08
C LEU A 172 -10.44 10.94 8.19
N ASP A 173 -10.71 10.86 6.89
CA ASP A 173 -10.55 11.96 5.93
C ASP A 173 -9.13 12.57 6.02
N THR A 174 -8.11 11.69 5.96
CA THR A 174 -6.71 12.10 6.12
C THR A 174 -6.35 13.14 5.07
N ASP A 175 -5.86 14.30 5.51
CA ASP A 175 -5.45 15.40 4.62
C ASP A 175 -4.35 14.93 3.68
N TYR A 176 -4.61 15.09 2.38
CA TYR A 176 -3.72 14.64 1.31
C TYR A 176 -2.43 15.47 1.28
N ASP A 177 -1.26 14.81 1.32
CA ASP A 177 0.06 15.43 1.36
C ASP A 177 1.07 14.80 0.39
N TYR A 178 0.59 14.03 -0.59
CA TYR A 178 1.39 13.52 -1.69
C TYR A 178 1.32 14.42 -2.94
N ARG A 179 2.03 14.05 -4.02
CA ARG A 179 1.99 14.76 -5.30
C ARG A 179 0.61 14.64 -5.93
N ASP A 180 0.01 15.76 -6.33
CA ASP A 180 -1.30 15.80 -7.02
C ASP A 180 -1.30 14.99 -8.32
N LEU A 181 -0.14 14.85 -8.98
CA LEU A 181 0.03 14.00 -10.16
C LEU A 181 -0.54 12.59 -9.98
N TRP A 182 -0.30 11.94 -8.86
CA TRP A 182 -0.79 10.58 -8.61
C TRP A 182 -2.31 10.56 -8.44
N LYS A 183 -2.85 11.57 -7.80
CA LYS A 183 -4.29 11.74 -7.62
C LYS A 183 -5.01 11.95 -8.95
N GLU A 184 -4.49 12.82 -9.79
CA GLU A 184 -5.04 13.13 -11.10
C GLU A 184 -4.97 11.91 -12.04
N LEU A 185 -3.83 11.24 -12.12
CA LEU A 185 -3.64 10.04 -12.95
C LEU A 185 -4.52 8.86 -12.53
N ALA A 186 -4.81 8.73 -11.23
CA ALA A 186 -5.73 7.72 -10.71
C ALA A 186 -7.21 8.06 -10.98
N GLY A 187 -7.51 9.23 -11.53
CA GLY A 187 -8.88 9.67 -11.81
C GLY A 187 -9.65 10.16 -10.58
N PHE A 188 -8.99 10.42 -9.49
CA PHE A 188 -9.60 11.02 -8.30
C PHE A 188 -9.70 12.54 -8.49
N THR A 189 -10.84 13.01 -8.95
CA THR A 189 -11.14 14.46 -9.01
C THR A 189 -11.38 14.99 -7.61
N ALA A 190 -10.89 16.21 -7.34
CA ALA A 190 -11.24 16.91 -6.11
C ALA A 190 -12.77 17.02 -6.04
N SER A 191 -13.35 16.48 -4.96
CA SER A 191 -14.76 16.73 -4.66
C SER A 191 -14.89 18.24 -4.42
N SER A 192 -15.63 18.91 -5.30
CA SER A 192 -15.94 20.34 -5.23
C SER A 192 -16.77 20.67 -4.00
#